data_2324aebc2d11a1c1d92e8dbc4e48a357
#
_entry.id   2324aebc2d11a1c1d92e8dbc4e48a357
#
_cell.length_a   1.000
_cell.length_b   1.000
_cell.length_c   1.000
_cell.angle_alpha   90.00
_cell.angle_beta   90.00
_cell.angle_gamma   90.00
#
_symmetry.space_group_name_H-M   'P 1'
#
loop_
_entity.id
_entity.type
_entity.pdbx_description
1 polymer ?
#
loop_
_entity_poly.entity_id
_entity_poly.type
_entity_poly.pdbx_seq_one_letter_code
_entity_poly.pdbx_strand_id
1 'polypeptide(L)'
;AAGVISAWFYSEPMRDLYSVGVTGTNGKTTVTTLLHQIMSAAGRESGLIGTVETRIGDEVIASKRTTPESSDLQALSAVMRERHMRNLVMEVSSHAISLERIRGSHFAVVAFTNLSQDHLDFHKTMQAYFEAKAKLFTFEFADLAVINIDDSYGIKLAELTELPVMSVSRHNQSATWHYASISKDYVGAHVAIRGSGGILIEGKVHLHGGYNFDNLLMAVAIATESGIDPIDIAAILPQLTGAAGR
;
A
#
# COMPACT_ATOMS: atom_id res chain seq x y z
N ALA A 1 12.37 11.62 18.30
CA ALA A 1 13.70 12.20 18.01
C ALA A 1 14.51 11.31 17.07
N ALA A 2 14.64 9.98 17.34
CA ALA A 2 15.51 9.09 16.56
C ALA A 2 15.21 9.09 15.05
N GLY A 3 13.93 8.97 14.65
CA GLY A 3 13.56 8.93 13.24
C GLY A 3 13.94 10.18 12.44
N VAL A 4 13.74 11.37 13.02
CA VAL A 4 14.11 12.64 12.38
C VAL A 4 15.63 12.77 12.26
N ILE A 5 16.38 12.35 13.29
CA ILE A 5 17.85 12.37 13.26
C ILE A 5 18.35 11.39 12.19
N SER A 6 17.77 10.19 12.11
CA SER A 6 18.17 9.21 11.10
C SER A 6 17.84 9.69 9.68
N ALA A 7 16.65 10.28 9.46
CA ALA A 7 16.29 10.87 8.18
C ALA A 7 17.30 11.96 7.76
N TRP A 8 17.63 12.87 8.67
CA TRP A 8 18.64 13.90 8.43
C TRP A 8 20.03 13.30 8.14
N PHE A 9 20.45 12.29 8.91
CA PHE A 9 21.77 11.64 8.73
C PHE A 9 21.91 11.01 7.35
N TYR A 10 20.86 10.37 6.86
CA TYR A 10 20.83 9.76 5.52
C TYR A 10 20.35 10.72 4.42
N SER A 11 20.26 12.04 4.69
CA SER A 11 19.80 13.06 3.74
C SER A 11 18.40 12.78 3.19
N GLU A 12 17.47 12.45 4.07
CA GLU A 12 16.03 12.26 3.80
C GLU A 12 15.71 11.33 2.60
N PRO A 13 16.22 10.08 2.60
CA PRO A 13 16.25 9.23 1.40
C PRO A 13 14.86 8.90 0.86
N MET A 14 13.83 8.91 1.70
CA MET A 14 12.45 8.64 1.24
C MET A 14 11.86 9.74 0.38
N ARG A 15 12.42 10.96 0.38
CA ARG A 15 11.99 12.05 -0.51
C ARG A 15 12.40 11.83 -1.97
N ASP A 16 13.43 11.03 -2.20
CA ASP A 16 13.92 10.69 -3.53
C ASP A 16 13.23 9.45 -4.10
N LEU A 17 12.38 8.80 -3.31
CA LEU A 17 11.62 7.60 -3.67
C LEU A 17 10.12 7.91 -3.73
N TYR A 18 9.44 7.42 -4.76
CA TYR A 18 7.98 7.36 -4.72
C TYR A 18 7.58 6.29 -3.71
N SER A 19 7.32 6.71 -2.48
CA SER A 19 7.11 5.81 -1.36
C SER A 19 5.62 5.61 -1.08
N VAL A 20 5.23 4.35 -0.89
CA VAL A 20 3.85 3.94 -0.59
C VAL A 20 3.80 3.20 0.73
N GLY A 21 3.00 3.70 1.67
CA GLY A 21 2.75 3.10 2.98
C GLY A 21 1.37 2.45 3.05
N VAL A 22 1.29 1.13 3.26
CA VAL A 22 0.01 0.40 3.35
C VAL A 22 -0.28 0.00 4.79
N THR A 23 -1.42 0.44 5.32
CA THR A 23 -1.92 0.05 6.65
C THR A 23 -3.31 -0.57 6.60
N GLY A 24 -3.72 -1.20 7.68
CA GLY A 24 -4.99 -1.88 7.87
C GLY A 24 -4.82 -3.09 8.76
N THR A 25 -5.90 -3.84 9.05
CA THR A 25 -5.80 -5.10 9.77
C THR A 25 -5.31 -6.20 8.83
N ASN A 26 -6.01 -6.43 7.74
CA ASN A 26 -5.72 -7.46 6.75
C ASN A 26 -5.38 -6.83 5.39
N GLY A 27 -4.73 -7.59 4.50
CA GLY A 27 -4.47 -7.19 3.13
C GLY A 27 -3.18 -6.42 2.89
N LYS A 28 -2.51 -5.87 3.91
CA LYS A 28 -1.25 -5.11 3.76
C LYS A 28 -0.23 -5.83 2.89
N THR A 29 0.14 -7.05 3.26
CA THR A 29 1.12 -7.86 2.54
C THR A 29 0.69 -8.14 1.09
N THR A 30 -0.59 -8.44 0.87
CA THR A 30 -1.09 -8.72 -0.48
C THR A 30 -1.04 -7.46 -1.35
N VAL A 31 -1.50 -6.30 -0.83
CA VAL A 31 -1.45 -5.03 -1.57
C VAL A 31 -0.01 -4.65 -1.89
N THR A 32 0.90 -4.71 -0.91
CA THR A 32 2.31 -4.36 -1.14
C THR A 32 2.99 -5.31 -2.12
N THR A 33 2.69 -6.61 -2.06
CA THR A 33 3.22 -7.61 -3.01
C THR A 33 2.69 -7.37 -4.43
N LEU A 34 1.37 -7.18 -4.60
CA LEU A 34 0.77 -6.92 -5.91
C LEU A 34 1.30 -5.61 -6.51
N LEU A 35 1.39 -4.55 -5.71
CA LEU A 35 1.91 -3.26 -6.16
C LEU A 35 3.38 -3.36 -6.57
N HIS A 36 4.21 -4.04 -5.77
CA HIS A 36 5.61 -4.30 -6.11
C HIS A 36 5.74 -5.09 -7.42
N GLN A 37 4.90 -6.12 -7.63
CA GLN A 37 4.88 -6.88 -8.88
C GLN A 37 4.49 -6.00 -10.08
N ILE A 38 3.45 -5.16 -9.94
CA ILE A 38 3.04 -4.23 -11.01
C ILE A 38 4.17 -3.25 -11.34
N MET A 39 4.77 -2.62 -10.34
CA MET A 39 5.86 -1.67 -10.55
C MET A 39 7.06 -2.33 -11.22
N SER A 40 7.49 -3.49 -10.74
CA SER A 40 8.62 -4.22 -11.31
C SER A 40 8.36 -4.67 -12.76
N ALA A 41 7.17 -5.20 -13.06
CA ALA A 41 6.80 -5.63 -14.41
C ALA A 41 6.66 -4.43 -15.39
N ALA A 42 6.32 -3.25 -14.88
CA ALA A 42 6.29 -1.99 -15.64
C ALA A 42 7.70 -1.35 -15.80
N GLY A 43 8.77 -2.05 -15.41
CA GLY A 43 10.15 -1.53 -15.51
C GLY A 43 10.48 -0.44 -14.50
N ARG A 44 9.68 -0.32 -13.44
CA ARG A 44 9.94 0.62 -12.34
C ARG A 44 10.52 -0.15 -11.15
N GLU A 45 11.82 -0.12 -10.99
CA GLU A 45 12.46 -0.78 -9.86
C GLU A 45 11.92 -0.26 -8.53
N SER A 46 11.45 -1.18 -7.69
CA SER A 46 10.86 -0.86 -6.40
C SER A 46 11.44 -1.72 -5.29
N GLY A 47 11.73 -1.10 -4.15
CA GLY A 47 11.98 -1.79 -2.91
C GLY A 47 10.67 -2.24 -2.26
N LEU A 48 10.71 -3.33 -1.51
CA LEU A 48 9.60 -3.84 -0.71
C LEU A 48 10.04 -4.02 0.74
N ILE A 49 9.26 -3.50 1.68
CA ILE A 49 9.45 -3.74 3.11
C ILE A 49 8.13 -4.29 3.68
N GLY A 50 8.13 -5.53 4.12
CA GLY A 50 6.91 -6.18 4.59
C GLY A 50 7.13 -7.21 5.69
N THR A 51 6.05 -7.86 6.09
CA THR A 51 6.04 -8.86 7.16
C THR A 51 6.88 -10.09 6.80
N VAL A 52 6.84 -10.50 5.53
CA VAL A 52 7.50 -11.73 5.06
C VAL A 52 8.96 -11.45 4.73
N GLU A 53 9.22 -10.38 3.98
CA GLU A 53 10.53 -10.09 3.42
C GLU A 53 10.74 -8.59 3.21
N THR A 54 12.00 -8.22 3.10
CA THR A 54 12.47 -6.95 2.54
C THR A 54 13.18 -7.26 1.23
N ARG A 55 12.82 -6.57 0.14
CA ARG A 55 13.48 -6.69 -1.16
C ARG A 55 14.16 -5.39 -1.56
N ILE A 56 15.37 -5.52 -2.06
CA ILE A 56 16.15 -4.42 -2.63
C ILE A 56 16.70 -4.92 -3.98
N GLY A 57 15.95 -4.70 -5.07
CA GLY A 57 16.20 -5.37 -6.34
C GLY A 57 16.02 -6.88 -6.22
N ASP A 58 17.04 -7.63 -6.62
CA ASP A 58 17.04 -9.11 -6.54
C ASP A 58 17.39 -9.64 -5.16
N GLU A 59 17.89 -8.78 -4.26
CA GLU A 59 18.26 -9.16 -2.91
C GLU A 59 17.03 -9.30 -2.02
N VAL A 60 16.89 -10.47 -1.39
CA VAL A 60 15.80 -10.78 -0.47
C VAL A 60 16.36 -10.99 0.93
N ILE A 61 15.88 -10.19 1.86
CA ILE A 61 16.28 -10.20 3.26
C ILE A 61 15.07 -10.62 4.10
N ALA A 62 15.23 -11.61 4.97
CA ALA A 62 14.17 -12.02 5.90
C ALA A 62 13.81 -10.86 6.84
N SER A 63 12.53 -10.51 6.89
CA SER A 63 12.05 -9.44 7.75
C SER A 63 12.03 -9.86 9.21
N LYS A 64 12.59 -9.05 10.08
CA LYS A 64 12.47 -9.23 11.53
C LYS A 64 11.16 -8.66 12.08
N ARG A 65 10.59 -7.69 11.40
CA ARG A 65 9.36 -6.96 11.77
C ARG A 65 8.65 -6.48 10.50
N THR A 66 7.32 -6.36 10.58
CA THR A 66 6.50 -5.81 9.50
C THR A 66 6.96 -4.42 9.06
N THR A 67 7.29 -3.57 10.04
CA THR A 67 7.83 -2.21 9.84
C THR A 67 9.10 -2.09 10.67
N PRO A 68 10.25 -1.81 10.08
CA PRO A 68 11.53 -1.65 10.78
C PRO A 68 11.52 -0.53 11.83
N GLU A 69 12.53 -0.48 12.68
CA GLU A 69 12.81 0.69 13.51
C GLU A 69 13.19 1.88 12.61
N SER A 70 12.99 3.09 13.09
CA SER A 70 13.17 4.30 12.27
C SER A 70 14.58 4.44 11.69
N SER A 71 15.62 4.04 12.42
CA SER A 71 17.00 4.04 11.94
C SER A 71 17.22 3.06 10.79
N ASP A 72 16.67 1.85 10.94
CA ASP A 72 16.79 0.81 9.93
C ASP A 72 15.98 1.16 8.67
N LEU A 73 14.79 1.75 8.85
CA LEU A 73 13.97 2.21 7.74
C LEU A 73 14.68 3.25 6.89
N GLN A 74 15.29 4.26 7.53
CA GLN A 74 16.04 5.29 6.81
C GLN A 74 17.31 4.73 6.15
N ALA A 75 18.00 3.80 6.81
CA ALA A 75 19.17 3.12 6.23
C ALA A 75 18.79 2.27 5.00
N LEU A 76 17.72 1.47 5.08
CA LEU A 76 17.21 0.69 3.94
C LEU A 76 16.80 1.60 2.79
N SER A 77 16.10 2.69 3.08
CA SER A 77 15.70 3.67 2.06
C SER A 77 16.92 4.33 1.39
N ALA A 78 17.98 4.62 2.16
CA ALA A 78 19.23 5.15 1.61
C ALA A 78 19.90 4.13 0.67
N VAL A 79 19.97 2.85 1.06
CA VAL A 79 20.49 1.78 0.20
C VAL A 79 19.66 1.64 -1.09
N MET A 80 18.32 1.71 -1.00
CA MET A 80 17.45 1.70 -2.18
C MET A 80 17.75 2.86 -3.12
N ARG A 81 17.89 4.08 -2.59
CA ARG A 81 18.28 5.26 -3.36
C ARG A 81 19.64 5.10 -4.03
N GLU A 82 20.65 4.62 -3.31
CA GLU A 82 22.00 4.38 -3.83
C GLU A 82 22.02 3.32 -4.93
N ARG A 83 21.10 2.35 -4.88
CA ARG A 83 20.90 1.35 -5.93
C ARG A 83 19.97 1.84 -7.05
N HIS A 84 19.69 3.16 -7.11
CA HIS A 84 18.88 3.82 -8.12
C HIS A 84 17.43 3.34 -8.21
N MET A 85 16.90 2.73 -7.16
CA MET A 85 15.48 2.44 -7.07
C MET A 85 14.68 3.74 -7.05
N ARG A 86 13.53 3.72 -7.71
CA ARG A 86 12.65 4.89 -7.78
C ARG A 86 11.44 4.78 -6.88
N ASN A 87 11.12 3.58 -6.43
CA ASN A 87 9.92 3.32 -5.66
C ASN A 87 10.24 2.52 -4.39
N LEU A 88 9.47 2.78 -3.34
CA LEU A 88 9.44 1.99 -2.12
C LEU A 88 7.99 1.66 -1.77
N VAL A 89 7.67 0.38 -1.63
CA VAL A 89 6.36 -0.09 -1.17
C VAL A 89 6.54 -0.75 0.19
N MET A 90 5.79 -0.31 1.21
CA MET A 90 5.97 -0.89 2.53
C MET A 90 4.69 -1.07 3.33
N GLU A 91 4.70 -2.09 4.18
CA GLU A 91 3.67 -2.28 5.19
C GLU A 91 3.93 -1.35 6.40
N VAL A 92 2.89 -0.64 6.82
CA VAL A 92 2.92 0.23 8.01
C VAL A 92 1.97 -0.33 9.06
N SER A 93 2.52 -0.95 10.11
CA SER A 93 1.74 -1.50 11.22
C SER A 93 1.30 -0.42 12.19
N SER A 94 0.17 -0.62 12.89
CA SER A 94 -0.32 0.30 13.93
C SER A 94 0.67 0.44 15.09
N HIS A 95 1.40 -0.64 15.42
CA HIS A 95 2.47 -0.60 16.40
C HIS A 95 3.60 0.35 15.96
N ALA A 96 3.99 0.29 14.68
CA ALA A 96 5.04 1.17 14.16
C ALA A 96 4.63 2.64 14.21
N ILE A 97 3.37 2.95 13.91
CA ILE A 97 2.84 4.31 14.02
C ILE A 97 2.85 4.76 15.49
N SER A 98 2.31 3.94 16.40
CA SER A 98 2.24 4.26 17.83
C SER A 98 3.62 4.39 18.50
N LEU A 99 4.61 3.63 18.04
CA LEU A 99 6.00 3.65 18.52
C LEU A 99 6.90 4.61 17.72
N GLU A 100 6.31 5.47 16.90
CA GLU A 100 7.02 6.49 16.10
C GLU A 100 8.11 5.96 15.16
N ARG A 101 8.02 4.70 14.74
CA ARG A 101 9.04 4.09 13.84
C ARG A 101 9.06 4.72 12.45
N ILE A 102 7.96 5.31 12.03
CA ILE A 102 7.86 6.02 10.74
C ILE A 102 8.15 7.53 10.85
N ARG A 103 8.51 8.01 12.04
CA ARG A 103 8.81 9.43 12.23
C ARG A 103 10.05 9.84 11.44
N GLY A 104 9.93 10.93 10.66
CA GLY A 104 10.95 11.36 9.70
C GLY A 104 10.81 10.70 8.32
N SER A 105 9.78 9.88 8.12
CA SER A 105 9.39 9.36 6.81
C SER A 105 8.26 10.20 6.23
N HIS A 106 8.21 10.28 4.90
CA HIS A 106 7.11 10.88 4.16
C HIS A 106 6.77 10.01 2.96
N PHE A 107 5.48 9.77 2.74
CA PHE A 107 4.97 8.90 1.69
C PHE A 107 4.28 9.72 0.60
N ALA A 108 4.52 9.39 -0.66
CA ALA A 108 3.72 9.93 -1.75
C ALA A 108 2.26 9.48 -1.63
N VAL A 109 2.04 8.22 -1.21
CA VAL A 109 0.71 7.64 -1.03
C VAL A 109 0.67 6.82 0.26
N VAL A 110 -0.41 6.97 1.02
CA VAL A 110 -0.78 6.06 2.10
C VAL A 110 -2.10 5.36 1.79
N ALA A 111 -2.16 4.07 2.08
CA ALA A 111 -3.31 3.25 1.77
C ALA A 111 -3.92 2.60 3.02
N PHE A 112 -5.26 2.61 3.12
CA PHE A 112 -6.02 1.96 4.17
C PHE A 112 -6.86 0.83 3.60
N THR A 113 -6.58 -0.41 4.02
CA THR A 113 -7.28 -1.60 3.51
C THR A 113 -8.59 -1.88 4.25
N ASN A 114 -8.55 -2.01 5.56
CA ASN A 114 -9.69 -2.30 6.43
C ASN A 114 -9.30 -2.21 7.91
N LEU A 115 -10.31 -2.26 8.80
CA LEU A 115 -10.10 -2.42 10.23
C LEU A 115 -11.07 -3.45 10.82
N SER A 116 -10.53 -4.52 11.35
CA SER A 116 -11.27 -5.52 12.12
C SER A 116 -10.59 -5.75 13.48
N GLN A 117 -11.23 -6.50 14.36
CA GLN A 117 -10.71 -6.75 15.70
C GLN A 117 -9.36 -7.49 15.63
N ASP A 118 -8.30 -6.81 16.08
CA ASP A 118 -6.94 -7.30 16.21
C ASP A 118 -6.14 -6.39 17.15
N HIS A 119 -5.03 -6.90 17.70
CA HIS A 119 -4.10 -6.11 18.51
C HIS A 119 -4.72 -5.33 19.69
N LEU A 120 -5.85 -5.81 20.27
CA LEU A 120 -6.48 -5.15 21.42
C LEU A 120 -5.70 -5.35 22.73
N ASP A 121 -4.79 -6.31 22.77
CA ASP A 121 -3.79 -6.45 23.83
C ASP A 121 -2.92 -5.20 23.94
N PHE A 122 -2.57 -4.59 22.80
CA PHE A 122 -1.77 -3.37 22.73
C PHE A 122 -2.64 -2.10 22.74
N HIS A 123 -3.64 -1.99 21.85
CA HIS A 123 -4.43 -0.76 21.67
C HIS A 123 -5.59 -0.60 22.65
N LYS A 124 -5.97 -1.67 23.37
CA LYS A 124 -7.05 -1.74 24.37
C LYS A 124 -8.46 -1.63 23.79
N THR A 125 -8.72 -0.73 22.83
CA THR A 125 -10.03 -0.53 22.20
C THR A 125 -9.93 -0.40 20.68
N MET A 126 -11.00 -0.72 19.96
CA MET A 126 -11.09 -0.51 18.50
C MET A 126 -10.93 0.97 18.14
N GLN A 127 -11.41 1.89 18.96
CA GLN A 127 -11.26 3.32 18.72
C GLN A 127 -9.79 3.74 18.79
N ALA A 128 -9.04 3.32 19.82
CA ALA A 128 -7.61 3.60 19.94
C ALA A 128 -6.80 2.93 18.80
N TYR A 129 -7.22 1.74 18.37
CA TYR A 129 -6.60 1.06 17.22
C TYR A 129 -6.82 1.81 15.91
N PHE A 130 -8.03 2.32 15.68
CA PHE A 130 -8.35 3.20 14.55
C PHE A 130 -7.53 4.49 14.60
N GLU A 131 -7.54 5.21 15.74
CA GLU A 131 -6.80 6.46 15.91
C GLU A 131 -5.30 6.29 15.69
N ALA A 132 -4.74 5.16 16.12
CA ALA A 132 -3.33 4.86 15.85
C ALA A 132 -3.03 4.80 14.35
N LYS A 133 -3.91 4.16 13.54
CA LYS A 133 -3.74 4.10 12.08
C LYS A 133 -4.05 5.45 11.41
N ALA A 134 -5.05 6.18 11.89
CA ALA A 134 -5.46 7.47 11.33
C ALA A 134 -4.33 8.52 11.36
N LYS A 135 -3.41 8.42 12.31
CA LYS A 135 -2.22 9.31 12.36
C LYS A 135 -1.37 9.28 11.10
N LEU A 136 -1.38 8.17 10.37
CA LEU A 136 -0.64 8.06 9.11
C LEU A 136 -1.23 8.96 8.00
N PHE A 137 -2.54 9.31 8.10
CA PHE A 137 -3.30 10.01 7.08
C PHE A 137 -3.34 11.52 7.35
N THR A 138 -2.16 12.12 7.46
CA THR A 138 -1.97 13.57 7.69
C THR A 138 -0.84 14.09 6.80
N PHE A 139 -0.82 15.38 6.52
CA PHE A 139 0.25 16.02 5.74
C PHE A 139 1.65 15.92 6.36
N GLU A 140 1.75 15.54 7.63
CA GLU A 140 3.04 15.19 8.23
C GLU A 140 3.65 13.95 7.56
N PHE A 141 2.80 12.98 7.17
CA PHE A 141 3.27 11.68 6.70
C PHE A 141 3.02 11.41 5.21
N ALA A 142 2.06 12.09 4.57
CA ALA A 142 1.71 11.74 3.20
C ALA A 142 1.10 12.90 2.40
N ASP A 143 1.09 12.73 1.06
CA ASP A 143 0.49 13.68 0.11
C ASP A 143 -0.89 13.22 -0.36
N LEU A 144 -1.14 11.90 -0.45
CA LEU A 144 -2.37 11.32 -1.00
C LEU A 144 -2.79 10.10 -0.16
N ALA A 145 -4.10 9.95 0.04
CA ALA A 145 -4.71 8.81 0.69
C ALA A 145 -5.51 7.95 -0.30
N VAL A 146 -5.26 6.64 -0.33
CA VAL A 146 -6.08 5.64 -1.03
C VAL A 146 -6.83 4.83 0.02
N ILE A 147 -8.15 4.93 0.06
CA ILE A 147 -8.94 4.41 1.17
C ILE A 147 -10.03 3.46 0.67
N ASN A 148 -10.07 2.24 1.20
CA ASN A 148 -11.17 1.32 0.97
C ASN A 148 -12.40 1.77 1.78
N ILE A 149 -13.46 2.14 1.07
CA ILE A 149 -14.73 2.62 1.65
C ILE A 149 -15.81 1.54 1.76
N ASP A 150 -15.50 0.28 1.48
CA ASP A 150 -16.38 -0.85 1.81
C ASP A 150 -16.33 -1.18 3.32
N ASP A 151 -15.35 -0.65 4.02
CA ASP A 151 -15.16 -0.75 5.46
C ASP A 151 -15.65 0.54 6.16
N SER A 152 -16.44 0.40 7.24
CA SER A 152 -17.00 1.55 7.96
C SER A 152 -15.93 2.48 8.56
N TYR A 153 -14.79 1.92 8.97
CA TYR A 153 -13.66 2.73 9.43
C TYR A 153 -12.93 3.42 8.27
N GLY A 154 -12.98 2.84 7.06
CA GLY A 154 -12.50 3.49 5.85
C GLY A 154 -13.33 4.72 5.51
N ILE A 155 -14.68 4.61 5.57
CA ILE A 155 -15.58 5.77 5.39
C ILE A 155 -15.25 6.85 6.41
N LYS A 156 -15.16 6.47 7.70
CA LYS A 156 -14.81 7.41 8.79
C LYS A 156 -13.45 8.07 8.57
N LEU A 157 -12.45 7.32 8.08
CA LEU A 157 -11.12 7.85 7.81
C LEU A 157 -11.13 8.84 6.65
N ALA A 158 -11.89 8.54 5.59
CA ALA A 158 -12.04 9.42 4.43
C ALA A 158 -12.70 10.77 4.78
N GLU A 159 -13.60 10.77 5.80
CA GLU A 159 -14.23 11.99 6.32
C GLU A 159 -13.31 12.78 7.26
N LEU A 160 -12.36 12.12 7.93
CA LEU A 160 -11.49 12.73 8.94
C LEU A 160 -10.18 13.30 8.37
N THR A 161 -9.65 12.70 7.31
CA THR A 161 -8.36 13.11 6.76
C THR A 161 -8.47 14.41 5.98
N GLU A 162 -7.45 15.26 6.09
CA GLU A 162 -7.31 16.46 5.27
C GLU A 162 -6.57 16.18 3.94
N LEU A 163 -6.01 14.97 3.78
CA LEU A 163 -5.33 14.58 2.54
C LEU A 163 -6.34 14.46 1.40
N PRO A 164 -5.93 14.71 0.16
CA PRO A 164 -6.69 14.28 -1.01
C PRO A 164 -6.99 12.78 -0.91
N VAL A 165 -8.25 12.39 -1.18
CA VAL A 165 -8.70 11.00 -1.04
C VAL A 165 -9.07 10.41 -2.39
N MET A 166 -8.45 9.26 -2.72
CA MET A 166 -8.90 8.34 -3.75
C MET A 166 -9.64 7.18 -3.08
N SER A 167 -10.96 7.16 -3.18
CA SER A 167 -11.75 6.08 -2.63
C SER A 167 -11.70 4.85 -3.52
N VAL A 168 -11.55 3.67 -2.91
CA VAL A 168 -11.65 2.38 -3.61
C VAL A 168 -12.81 1.59 -3.03
N SER A 169 -13.58 0.92 -3.90
CA SER A 169 -14.69 0.05 -3.47
C SER A 169 -14.96 -1.04 -4.50
N ARG A 170 -15.19 -2.25 -4.02
CA ARG A 170 -15.68 -3.35 -4.84
C ARG A 170 -17.18 -3.28 -5.07
N HIS A 171 -17.92 -2.63 -4.18
CA HIS A 171 -19.39 -2.65 -4.12
C HIS A 171 -20.03 -1.31 -4.51
N ASN A 172 -19.35 -0.18 -4.32
CA ASN A 172 -19.87 1.15 -4.60
C ASN A 172 -19.28 1.72 -5.88
N GLN A 173 -20.09 1.80 -6.93
CA GLN A 173 -19.67 2.36 -8.23
C GLN A 173 -19.45 3.87 -8.23
N SER A 174 -19.81 4.57 -7.15
CA SER A 174 -19.51 6.00 -6.97
C SER A 174 -18.10 6.25 -6.40
N ALA A 175 -17.40 5.19 -5.98
CA ALA A 175 -16.00 5.31 -5.57
C ALA A 175 -15.12 5.74 -6.74
N THR A 176 -14.04 6.46 -6.46
CA THR A 176 -13.07 6.89 -7.48
C THR A 176 -12.54 5.71 -8.28
N TRP A 177 -12.23 4.61 -7.60
CA TRP A 177 -11.82 3.35 -8.20
C TRP A 177 -12.79 2.25 -7.79
N HIS A 178 -13.36 1.55 -8.76
CA HIS A 178 -14.34 0.48 -8.54
C HIS A 178 -14.32 -0.56 -9.66
N TYR A 179 -14.90 -1.72 -9.40
CA TYR A 179 -15.13 -2.71 -10.43
C TYR A 179 -16.37 -2.38 -11.24
N ALA A 180 -16.23 -2.25 -12.56
CA ALA A 180 -17.35 -2.27 -13.49
C ALA A 180 -17.91 -3.69 -13.63
N SER A 181 -17.03 -4.71 -13.61
CA SER A 181 -17.43 -6.11 -13.58
C SER A 181 -16.34 -7.02 -13.03
N ILE A 182 -16.76 -8.16 -12.45
CA ILE A 182 -15.92 -9.29 -12.06
C ILE A 182 -16.62 -10.56 -12.56
N SER A 183 -16.06 -11.22 -13.57
CA SER A 183 -16.56 -12.50 -14.10
C SER A 183 -15.59 -13.61 -13.71
N LYS A 184 -16.01 -14.46 -12.77
CA LYS A 184 -15.18 -15.54 -12.22
C LYS A 184 -15.24 -16.79 -13.10
N ASP A 185 -14.11 -17.45 -13.26
CA ASP A 185 -14.00 -18.78 -13.86
C ASP A 185 -13.25 -19.75 -12.90
N TYR A 186 -12.96 -20.97 -13.35
CA TYR A 186 -12.27 -21.99 -12.55
C TYR A 186 -10.79 -21.67 -12.28
N VAL A 187 -10.19 -20.74 -13.05
CA VAL A 187 -8.76 -20.43 -13.00
C VAL A 187 -8.50 -19.05 -12.37
N GLY A 188 -9.54 -18.21 -12.25
CA GLY A 188 -9.41 -16.86 -11.73
C GLY A 188 -10.64 -16.01 -12.03
N ALA A 189 -10.43 -14.82 -12.57
CA ALA A 189 -11.50 -13.92 -13.00
C ALA A 189 -11.05 -13.03 -14.14
N HIS A 190 -12.01 -12.61 -14.96
CA HIS A 190 -11.87 -11.45 -15.84
C HIS A 190 -12.42 -10.23 -15.10
N VAL A 191 -11.63 -9.19 -14.98
CA VAL A 191 -11.99 -7.96 -14.25
C VAL A 191 -12.03 -6.78 -15.20
N ALA A 192 -12.96 -5.85 -14.94
CA ALA A 192 -12.99 -4.53 -15.53
C ALA A 192 -13.00 -3.51 -14.39
N ILE A 193 -11.96 -2.70 -14.28
CA ILE A 193 -11.74 -1.71 -13.23
C ILE A 193 -11.87 -0.31 -13.84
N ARG A 194 -12.71 0.52 -13.25
CA ARG A 194 -12.85 1.93 -13.58
C ARG A 194 -12.11 2.79 -12.57
N GLY A 195 -11.47 3.85 -13.05
CA GLY A 195 -10.72 4.80 -12.24
C GLY A 195 -10.97 6.24 -12.62
N SER A 196 -10.20 7.13 -12.00
CA SER A 196 -10.23 8.58 -12.23
C SER A 196 -10.15 8.93 -13.72
N GLY A 197 -10.83 10.01 -14.13
CA GLY A 197 -10.72 10.51 -15.50
C GLY A 197 -11.28 9.58 -16.59
N GLY A 198 -12.09 8.59 -16.22
CA GLY A 198 -12.70 7.65 -17.18
C GLY A 198 -11.78 6.49 -17.58
N ILE A 199 -10.68 6.27 -16.85
CA ILE A 199 -9.78 5.12 -17.05
C ILE A 199 -10.59 3.83 -16.94
N LEU A 200 -10.30 2.89 -17.86
CA LEU A 200 -10.80 1.51 -17.83
C LEU A 200 -9.62 0.55 -18.01
N ILE A 201 -9.44 -0.35 -17.04
CA ILE A 201 -8.41 -1.40 -17.06
C ILE A 201 -9.11 -2.75 -17.06
N GLU A 202 -8.89 -3.54 -18.10
CA GLU A 202 -9.51 -4.85 -18.26
C GLU A 202 -8.47 -5.93 -18.44
N GLY A 203 -8.72 -7.08 -17.82
CA GLY A 203 -7.82 -8.22 -17.99
C GLY A 203 -8.19 -9.43 -17.16
N LYS A 204 -7.47 -10.52 -17.39
CA LYS A 204 -7.59 -11.75 -16.60
C LYS A 204 -6.65 -11.69 -15.40
N VAL A 205 -7.13 -12.18 -14.25
CA VAL A 205 -6.33 -12.33 -13.04
C VAL A 205 -6.48 -13.74 -12.48
N HIS A 206 -5.40 -14.28 -11.93
CA HIS A 206 -5.36 -15.61 -11.30
C HIS A 206 -5.52 -15.53 -9.77
N LEU A 207 -6.36 -14.59 -9.32
CA LEU A 207 -6.65 -14.36 -7.92
C LEU A 207 -8.03 -14.93 -7.55
N HIS A 208 -8.14 -15.48 -6.34
CA HIS A 208 -9.37 -16.04 -5.80
C HIS A 208 -9.75 -15.35 -4.48
N GLY A 209 -11.04 -15.34 -4.17
CA GLY A 209 -11.58 -14.75 -2.94
C GLY A 209 -11.82 -13.24 -3.02
N GLY A 210 -12.87 -12.78 -2.35
CA GLY A 210 -13.32 -11.39 -2.38
C GLY A 210 -12.22 -10.41 -1.91
N TYR A 211 -11.52 -10.75 -0.82
CA TYR A 211 -10.47 -9.91 -0.27
C TYR A 211 -9.30 -9.66 -1.23
N ASN A 212 -8.99 -10.63 -2.10
CA ASN A 212 -7.93 -10.44 -3.09
C ASN A 212 -8.34 -9.48 -4.20
N PHE A 213 -9.63 -9.39 -4.53
CA PHE A 213 -10.12 -8.34 -5.43
C PHE A 213 -10.07 -6.95 -4.79
N ASP A 214 -10.37 -6.82 -3.49
CA ASP A 214 -10.22 -5.54 -2.77
C ASP A 214 -8.74 -5.10 -2.77
N ASN A 215 -7.83 -6.03 -2.49
CA ASN A 215 -6.38 -5.78 -2.49
C ASN A 215 -5.85 -5.43 -3.90
N LEU A 216 -6.33 -6.14 -4.94
CA LEU A 216 -5.96 -5.86 -6.33
C LEU A 216 -6.42 -4.46 -6.75
N LEU A 217 -7.68 -4.11 -6.46
CA LEU A 217 -8.23 -2.79 -6.79
C LEU A 217 -7.38 -1.67 -6.19
N MET A 218 -6.98 -1.81 -4.93
CA MET A 218 -6.12 -0.85 -4.26
C MET A 218 -4.73 -0.79 -4.91
N ALA A 219 -4.12 -1.93 -5.22
CA ALA A 219 -2.81 -1.96 -5.88
C ALA A 219 -2.84 -1.32 -7.27
N VAL A 220 -3.91 -1.59 -8.06
CA VAL A 220 -4.12 -1.00 -9.39
C VAL A 220 -4.33 0.51 -9.29
N ALA A 221 -5.15 0.98 -8.33
CA ALA A 221 -5.38 2.39 -8.10
C ALA A 221 -4.05 3.12 -7.80
N ILE A 222 -3.26 2.61 -6.84
CA ILE A 222 -1.98 3.21 -6.47
C ILE A 222 -0.98 3.17 -7.64
N ALA A 223 -0.92 2.07 -8.38
CA ALA A 223 -0.03 1.94 -9.53
C ALA A 223 -0.34 2.99 -10.62
N THR A 224 -1.63 3.18 -10.90
CA THR A 224 -2.05 4.20 -11.88
C THR A 224 -1.74 5.62 -11.39
N GLU A 225 -2.02 5.93 -10.13
CA GLU A 225 -1.70 7.23 -9.51
C GLU A 225 -0.18 7.48 -9.46
N SER A 226 0.64 6.43 -9.40
CA SER A 226 2.11 6.55 -9.55
C SER A 226 2.56 6.87 -10.98
N GLY A 227 1.64 6.92 -11.95
CA GLY A 227 1.88 7.21 -13.35
C GLY A 227 2.29 5.99 -14.19
N ILE A 228 1.92 4.76 -13.80
CA ILE A 228 2.00 3.60 -14.69
C ILE A 228 0.82 3.64 -15.65
N ASP A 229 1.11 3.43 -16.94
CA ASP A 229 0.06 3.47 -17.97
C ASP A 229 -0.98 2.37 -17.71
N PRO A 230 -2.28 2.70 -17.76
CA PRO A 230 -3.35 1.72 -17.64
C PRO A 230 -3.24 0.53 -18.63
N ILE A 231 -2.69 0.75 -19.81
CA ILE A 231 -2.45 -0.31 -20.81
C ILE A 231 -1.39 -1.29 -20.31
N ASP A 232 -0.31 -0.80 -19.72
CA ASP A 232 0.73 -1.64 -19.14
C ASP A 232 0.19 -2.44 -17.96
N ILE A 233 -0.61 -1.81 -17.08
CA ILE A 233 -1.26 -2.50 -15.97
C ILE A 233 -2.15 -3.63 -16.49
N ALA A 234 -2.98 -3.39 -17.51
CA ALA A 234 -3.84 -4.41 -18.12
C ALA A 234 -3.03 -5.61 -18.62
N ALA A 235 -1.88 -5.38 -19.25
CA ALA A 235 -0.98 -6.43 -19.74
C ALA A 235 -0.29 -7.21 -18.60
N ILE A 236 -0.10 -6.59 -17.45
CA ILE A 236 0.53 -7.19 -16.27
C ILE A 236 -0.45 -8.05 -15.45
N LEU A 237 -1.75 -7.72 -15.44
CA LEU A 237 -2.76 -8.41 -14.62
C LEU A 237 -2.66 -9.94 -14.65
N PRO A 238 -2.48 -10.63 -15.82
CA PRO A 238 -2.39 -12.08 -15.88
C PRO A 238 -1.15 -12.68 -15.20
N GLN A 239 -0.14 -11.86 -14.92
CA GLN A 239 1.13 -12.30 -14.33
C GLN A 239 1.13 -12.17 -12.81
N LEU A 240 0.13 -11.47 -12.25
CA LEU A 240 0.06 -11.20 -10.82
C LEU A 240 -0.21 -12.48 -10.03
N THR A 241 0.59 -12.65 -8.99
CA THR A 241 0.42 -13.74 -8.01
C THR A 241 0.15 -13.15 -6.65
N GLY A 242 -0.77 -13.76 -5.90
CA GLY A 242 -1.01 -13.36 -4.51
C GLY A 242 0.24 -13.52 -3.64
N ALA A 243 0.22 -12.92 -2.46
CA ALA A 243 1.29 -13.13 -1.49
C ALA A 243 1.39 -14.62 -1.10
N ALA A 244 2.62 -15.14 -0.99
CA ALA A 244 2.86 -16.54 -0.64
C ALA A 244 2.16 -16.90 0.68
N GLY A 245 1.39 -17.99 0.70
CA GLY A 245 0.69 -18.50 1.88
C GLY A 245 -0.59 -17.74 2.27
N ARG A 246 -1.15 -16.94 1.39
CA ARG A 246 -2.40 -16.19 1.64
C ARG A 246 -3.35 -16.21 0.44
#